data_40f5c128f1aa3b953c3ebd67de309b4a
#
_entry.id   40f5c128f1aa3b953c3ebd67de309b4a
#
_cell.length_a   1.000
_cell.length_b   1.000
_cell.length_c   1.000
_cell.angle_alpha   90.00
_cell.angle_beta   90.00
_cell.angle_gamma   90.00
#
_symmetry.space_group_name_H-M   'P 1'
#
loop_
_entity.id
_entity.type
_entity.pdbx_description
1 polymer ?
#
loop_
_entity_poly.entity_id
_entity_poly.type
_entity_poly.pdbx_seq_one_letter_code
_entity_poly.pdbx_strand_id
1 'polypeptide(L)'
;MKKKIIIFLLALSPILSFSQEKELFDLIISDENATPELLPERMVFTQRIFWGEKGLLRKTGIAPLNLKNREKELKLRRSFLKTHQILGYATLGTMIAQGIIGGKLYNGDNSLYKTHKTMGKVVNAGYFTGAALSLFSPPPLTNKKTKGFSSIKAHKFLASIHFSAMVLTNVVADDNKKAHKAAAYTAFASYATAVIVFKF
;
A
#
# COMPACT_ATOMS: atom_id res chain seq x y z
N MET A 1 30.00 -1.95 -13.85
CA MET A 1 28.91 -1.98 -14.84
C MET A 1 27.76 -2.94 -14.46
N LYS A 2 28.02 -4.13 -13.90
CA LYS A 2 26.97 -5.12 -13.54
C LYS A 2 25.93 -4.63 -12.52
N LYS A 3 26.30 -3.80 -11.53
CA LYS A 3 25.38 -3.25 -10.52
C LYS A 3 24.34 -2.25 -11.07
N LYS A 4 24.68 -1.48 -12.11
CA LYS A 4 23.78 -0.52 -12.75
C LYS A 4 22.71 -1.21 -13.60
N ILE A 5 23.03 -2.34 -14.20
CA ILE A 5 22.09 -3.15 -14.99
C ILE A 5 21.02 -3.77 -14.10
N ILE A 6 21.38 -4.23 -12.89
CA ILE A 6 20.43 -4.81 -11.91
C ILE A 6 19.41 -3.76 -11.45
N ILE A 7 19.84 -2.52 -11.20
CA ILE A 7 18.94 -1.43 -10.80
C ILE A 7 17.97 -1.07 -11.94
N PHE A 8 18.43 -1.10 -13.19
CA PHE A 8 17.60 -0.81 -14.36
C PHE A 8 16.56 -1.92 -14.63
N LEU A 9 16.93 -3.20 -14.51
CA LEU A 9 16.01 -4.34 -14.61
C LEU A 9 14.96 -4.33 -13.49
N LEU A 10 15.34 -3.90 -12.28
CA LEU A 10 14.44 -3.75 -11.14
C LEU A 10 13.41 -2.62 -11.34
N ALA A 11 13.72 -1.59 -12.15
CA ALA A 11 12.80 -0.50 -12.47
C ALA A 11 11.77 -0.84 -13.57
N LEU A 12 12.06 -1.82 -14.44
CA LEU A 12 11.16 -2.20 -15.55
C LEU A 12 10.05 -3.19 -15.18
N SER A 13 10.17 -3.91 -14.06
CA SER A 13 9.22 -4.95 -13.67
C SER A 13 7.76 -4.52 -13.37
N PRO A 14 7.43 -3.26 -13.01
CA PRO A 14 6.04 -2.87 -12.79
C PRO A 14 5.22 -2.63 -14.06
N ILE A 15 5.85 -2.60 -15.25
CA ILE A 15 5.17 -2.24 -16.50
C ILE A 15 4.29 -3.38 -17.03
N LEU A 16 4.66 -4.63 -16.75
CA LEU A 16 3.97 -5.82 -17.28
C LEU A 16 2.64 -6.16 -16.59
N SER A 17 2.41 -5.68 -15.37
CA SER A 17 1.19 -5.98 -14.62
C SER A 17 -0.05 -5.17 -15.06
N PHE A 18 0.13 -4.15 -15.89
CA PHE A 18 -0.92 -3.20 -16.26
C PHE A 18 -1.76 -3.62 -17.48
N SER A 19 -1.26 -4.55 -18.29
CA SER A 19 -1.96 -5.04 -19.48
C SER A 19 -3.15 -5.92 -19.13
N GLN A 20 -3.03 -6.79 -18.14
CA GLN A 20 -4.00 -7.83 -17.84
C GLN A 20 -5.39 -7.35 -17.37
N GLU A 21 -5.45 -6.23 -16.63
CA GLU A 21 -6.74 -5.72 -16.12
C GLU A 21 -7.59 -5.07 -17.23
N LYS A 22 -6.93 -4.45 -18.20
CA LYS A 22 -7.61 -3.85 -19.36
C LYS A 22 -8.13 -4.94 -20.31
N GLU A 23 -7.28 -5.92 -20.60
CA GLU A 23 -7.61 -7.04 -21.47
C GLU A 23 -8.76 -7.89 -20.90
N LEU A 24 -8.76 -8.12 -19.56
CA LEU A 24 -9.86 -8.79 -18.88
C LEU A 24 -11.16 -7.98 -18.91
N PHE A 25 -11.08 -6.65 -18.78
CA PHE A 25 -12.24 -5.78 -18.86
C PHE A 25 -12.84 -5.77 -20.26
N ASP A 26 -11.99 -5.68 -21.29
CA ASP A 26 -12.41 -5.72 -22.69
C ASP A 26 -13.04 -7.08 -23.07
N LEU A 27 -12.51 -8.20 -22.54
CA LEU A 27 -13.08 -9.54 -22.71
C LEU A 27 -14.47 -9.69 -22.06
N ILE A 28 -14.68 -9.11 -20.88
CA ILE A 28 -15.97 -9.18 -20.16
C ILE A 28 -17.04 -8.34 -20.89
N ILE A 29 -16.65 -7.24 -21.53
CA ILE A 29 -17.58 -6.41 -22.30
C ILE A 29 -17.93 -7.05 -23.64
N SER A 30 -17.02 -7.83 -24.24
CA SER A 30 -17.23 -8.48 -25.55
C SER A 30 -18.14 -9.70 -25.50
N ASP A 31 -18.48 -10.22 -24.32
CA ASP A 31 -19.42 -11.31 -24.16
C ASP A 31 -20.86 -10.76 -24.09
N GLU A 32 -21.51 -10.69 -25.22
CA GLU A 32 -22.90 -10.15 -25.40
C GLU A 32 -23.95 -10.89 -24.56
N ASN A 33 -23.66 -12.10 -24.08
CA ASN A 33 -24.60 -12.95 -23.35
C ASN A 33 -24.42 -12.95 -21.80
N ALA A 34 -23.37 -12.34 -21.28
CA ALA A 34 -23.12 -12.27 -19.85
C ALA A 34 -23.46 -10.89 -19.28
N THR A 35 -24.34 -10.83 -18.30
CA THR A 35 -24.44 -9.64 -17.43
C THR A 35 -23.17 -9.58 -16.58
N PRO A 36 -22.21 -8.69 -16.88
CA PRO A 36 -20.91 -8.71 -16.20
C PRO A 36 -21.09 -8.34 -14.72
N GLU A 37 -20.58 -9.18 -13.81
CA GLU A 37 -20.46 -8.79 -12.42
C GLU A 37 -19.51 -7.61 -12.30
N LEU A 38 -20.04 -6.44 -11.96
CA LEU A 38 -19.28 -5.20 -11.90
C LEU A 38 -18.41 -5.09 -10.64
N LEU A 39 -18.65 -5.90 -9.62
CA LEU A 39 -17.94 -5.90 -8.34
C LEU A 39 -17.43 -7.30 -8.00
N PRO A 40 -16.27 -7.43 -7.34
CA PRO A 40 -15.76 -8.71 -6.92
C PRO A 40 -16.55 -9.26 -5.73
N GLU A 41 -16.69 -10.58 -5.59
CA GLU A 41 -17.32 -11.26 -4.45
C GLU A 41 -16.77 -10.80 -3.09
N ARG A 42 -15.46 -10.54 -3.03
CA ARG A 42 -14.76 -10.18 -1.78
C ARG A 42 -14.09 -8.81 -1.90
N MET A 43 -14.45 -7.95 -0.99
CA MET A 43 -13.86 -6.61 -0.84
C MET A 43 -13.33 -6.41 0.57
N VAL A 44 -12.25 -5.64 0.72
CA VAL A 44 -11.81 -5.19 2.05
C VAL A 44 -12.86 -4.23 2.62
N PHE A 45 -12.89 -4.11 3.95
CA PHE A 45 -13.93 -3.36 4.67
C PHE A 45 -14.11 -1.92 4.14
N THR A 46 -13.01 -1.18 3.96
CA THR A 46 -13.04 0.18 3.41
C THR A 46 -13.60 0.23 1.98
N GLN A 47 -13.21 -0.71 1.12
CA GLN A 47 -13.75 -0.79 -0.23
C GLN A 47 -15.26 -1.05 -0.21
N ARG A 48 -15.73 -1.91 0.70
CA ARG A 48 -17.17 -2.18 0.83
C ARG A 48 -17.95 -0.95 1.24
N ILE A 49 -17.42 -0.17 2.20
CA ILE A 49 -18.07 1.07 2.67
C ILE A 49 -18.15 2.13 1.56
N PHE A 50 -17.06 2.34 0.82
CA PHE A 50 -17.01 3.42 -0.15
C PHE A 50 -17.50 3.00 -1.53
N TRP A 51 -17.07 1.83 -2.03
CA TRP A 51 -17.21 1.39 -3.42
C TRP A 51 -18.17 0.22 -3.59
N GLY A 52 -18.67 -0.40 -2.51
CA GLY A 52 -19.61 -1.51 -2.59
C GLY A 52 -20.93 -1.11 -3.27
N GLU A 53 -21.78 -2.07 -3.59
CA GLU A 53 -23.07 -1.85 -4.25
C GLU A 53 -23.92 -0.80 -3.53
N LYS A 54 -23.95 -0.86 -2.18
CA LYS A 54 -24.62 0.10 -1.29
C LYS A 54 -23.63 1.07 -0.64
N GLY A 55 -22.44 1.25 -1.21
CA GLY A 55 -21.38 2.09 -0.68
C GLY A 55 -21.71 3.59 -0.77
N LEU A 56 -20.99 4.39 0.04
CA LEU A 56 -21.23 5.83 0.13
C LEU A 56 -21.16 6.52 -1.23
N LEU A 57 -20.16 6.17 -2.06
CA LEU A 57 -19.99 6.80 -3.38
C LEU A 57 -21.09 6.43 -4.38
N ARG A 58 -21.77 5.29 -4.18
CA ARG A 58 -22.96 4.90 -4.95
C ARG A 58 -24.18 5.68 -4.49
N LYS A 59 -24.40 5.71 -3.17
CA LYS A 59 -25.56 6.40 -2.58
C LYS A 59 -25.54 7.91 -2.84
N THR A 60 -24.37 8.53 -2.87
CA THR A 60 -24.23 9.98 -3.17
C THR A 60 -24.25 10.29 -4.66
N GLY A 61 -24.32 9.29 -5.54
CA GLY A 61 -24.28 9.48 -6.99
C GLY A 61 -22.92 9.91 -7.55
N ILE A 62 -21.87 10.02 -6.72
CA ILE A 62 -20.52 10.41 -7.16
C ILE A 62 -19.93 9.37 -8.12
N ALA A 63 -20.17 8.08 -7.86
CA ALA A 63 -19.68 6.98 -8.68
C ALA A 63 -20.78 5.92 -8.86
N PRO A 64 -21.80 6.13 -9.70
CA PRO A 64 -22.84 5.14 -9.97
C PRO A 64 -22.27 3.84 -10.50
N LEU A 65 -22.89 2.71 -10.12
CA LEU A 65 -22.42 1.38 -10.51
C LEU A 65 -22.90 1.04 -11.93
N ASN A 66 -22.06 1.33 -12.91
CA ASN A 66 -22.24 0.97 -14.31
C ASN A 66 -20.89 0.75 -15.00
N LEU A 67 -20.88 0.17 -16.18
CA LEU A 67 -19.67 -0.16 -16.94
C LEU A 67 -18.71 1.02 -17.10
N LYS A 68 -19.24 2.16 -17.55
CA LYS A 68 -18.45 3.37 -17.81
C LYS A 68 -17.75 3.90 -16.55
N ASN A 69 -18.43 3.90 -15.41
CA ASN A 69 -17.82 4.33 -14.14
C ASN A 69 -16.86 3.29 -13.59
N ARG A 70 -17.16 1.99 -13.79
CA ARG A 70 -16.23 0.93 -13.39
C ARG A 70 -14.90 1.01 -14.14
N GLU A 71 -14.91 1.33 -15.42
CA GLU A 71 -13.67 1.58 -16.17
C GLU A 71 -12.85 2.73 -15.55
N LYS A 72 -13.52 3.85 -15.20
CA LYS A 72 -12.87 4.98 -14.52
C LYS A 72 -12.32 4.59 -13.15
N GLU A 73 -13.08 3.82 -12.38
CA GLU A 73 -12.66 3.32 -11.07
C GLU A 73 -11.44 2.39 -11.16
N LEU A 74 -11.36 1.53 -12.18
CA LEU A 74 -10.20 0.69 -12.41
C LEU A 74 -8.96 1.50 -12.81
N LYS A 75 -9.13 2.56 -13.61
CA LYS A 75 -8.06 3.52 -13.91
C LYS A 75 -7.58 4.24 -12.64
N LEU A 76 -8.53 4.70 -11.80
CA LEU A 76 -8.22 5.33 -10.51
C LEU A 76 -7.51 4.37 -9.55
N ARG A 77 -8.01 3.13 -9.44
CA ARG A 77 -7.35 2.07 -8.66
C ARG A 77 -5.89 1.89 -9.09
N ARG A 78 -5.65 1.82 -10.39
CA ARG A 78 -4.31 1.67 -10.96
C ARG A 78 -3.40 2.82 -10.57
N SER A 79 -3.88 4.05 -10.68
CA SER A 79 -3.16 5.25 -10.24
C SER A 79 -2.84 5.21 -8.74
N PHE A 80 -3.83 4.88 -7.89
CA PHE A 80 -3.67 4.80 -6.44
C PHE A 80 -2.63 3.75 -6.04
N LEU A 81 -2.68 2.56 -6.64
CA LEU A 81 -1.74 1.48 -6.32
C LEU A 81 -0.33 1.77 -6.84
N LYS A 82 -0.19 2.43 -8.00
CA LYS A 82 1.11 2.89 -8.49
C LYS A 82 1.72 3.95 -7.57
N THR A 83 0.93 4.92 -7.15
CA THR A 83 1.37 5.96 -6.20
C THR A 83 1.70 5.36 -4.84
N HIS A 84 0.89 4.41 -4.34
CA HIS A 84 1.19 3.64 -3.13
C HIS A 84 2.57 2.95 -3.23
N GLN A 85 2.88 2.32 -4.35
CA GLN A 85 4.17 1.66 -4.57
C GLN A 85 5.33 2.66 -4.57
N ILE A 86 5.21 3.78 -5.26
CA ILE A 86 6.26 4.83 -5.31
C ILE A 86 6.48 5.40 -3.91
N LEU A 87 5.41 5.77 -3.20
CA LEU A 87 5.48 6.24 -1.82
C LEU A 87 6.06 5.17 -0.89
N GLY A 88 5.75 3.89 -1.17
CA GLY A 88 6.29 2.77 -0.43
C GLY A 88 7.82 2.73 -0.45
N TYR A 89 8.43 2.87 -1.62
CA TYR A 89 9.89 2.93 -1.74
C TYR A 89 10.49 4.18 -1.11
N ALA A 90 9.88 5.35 -1.35
CA ALA A 90 10.33 6.61 -0.76
C ALA A 90 10.27 6.56 0.78
N THR A 91 9.17 6.05 1.32
CA THR A 91 8.97 5.88 2.77
C THR A 91 9.98 4.89 3.35
N LEU A 92 10.27 3.77 2.67
CA LEU A 92 11.31 2.84 3.12
C LEU A 92 12.67 3.52 3.25
N GLY A 93 13.06 4.32 2.26
CA GLY A 93 14.30 5.10 2.31
C GLY A 93 14.34 6.08 3.48
N THR A 94 13.24 6.80 3.72
CA THR A 94 13.13 7.71 4.87
C THR A 94 13.11 6.97 6.21
N MET A 95 12.52 5.78 6.30
CA MET A 95 12.54 4.94 7.50
C MET A 95 13.96 4.45 7.82
N ILE A 96 14.78 4.12 6.82
CA ILE A 96 16.18 3.77 7.03
C ILE A 96 16.93 4.95 7.66
N ALA A 97 16.81 6.15 7.08
CA ALA A 97 17.42 7.36 7.63
C ALA A 97 16.93 7.65 9.07
N GLN A 98 15.62 7.53 9.29
CA GLN A 98 14.99 7.72 10.59
C GLN A 98 15.50 6.72 11.63
N GLY A 99 15.71 5.45 11.25
CA GLY A 99 16.26 4.40 12.10
C GLY A 99 17.71 4.70 12.52
N ILE A 100 18.54 5.18 11.59
CA ILE A 100 19.93 5.59 11.86
C ILE A 100 19.96 6.77 12.85
N ILE A 101 19.18 7.82 12.58
CA ILE A 101 19.07 9.00 13.43
C ILE A 101 18.55 8.61 14.82
N GLY A 102 17.49 7.79 14.87
CA GLY A 102 16.88 7.32 16.11
C GLY A 102 17.82 6.43 16.93
N GLY A 103 18.62 5.60 16.28
CA GLY A 103 19.65 4.78 16.93
C GLY A 103 20.73 5.62 17.61
N LYS A 104 21.24 6.65 16.93
CA LYS A 104 22.21 7.60 17.51
C LYS A 104 21.62 8.37 18.68
N LEU A 105 20.39 8.89 18.52
CA LEU A 105 19.66 9.58 19.58
C LEU A 105 19.45 8.68 20.82
N TYR A 106 19.06 7.42 20.60
CA TYR A 106 18.88 6.46 21.69
C TYR A 106 20.18 6.18 22.46
N ASN A 107 21.32 6.22 21.76
CA ASN A 107 22.66 6.04 22.32
C ASN A 107 23.26 7.33 22.96
N GLY A 108 22.49 8.41 23.06
CA GLY A 108 22.84 9.61 23.80
C GLY A 108 23.19 10.85 22.96
N ASP A 109 23.13 10.78 21.61
CA ASP A 109 23.33 11.97 20.76
C ASP A 109 22.07 12.85 20.75
N ASN A 110 21.88 13.62 21.81
CA ASN A 110 20.71 14.47 21.98
C ASN A 110 20.61 15.61 20.96
N SER A 111 21.69 15.94 20.23
CA SER A 111 21.69 16.95 19.19
C SER A 111 20.74 16.57 18.04
N LEU A 112 20.48 15.27 17.87
CA LEU A 112 19.63 14.72 16.82
C LEU A 112 18.12 14.70 17.14
N TYR A 113 17.72 15.12 18.37
CA TYR A 113 16.30 15.06 18.78
C TYR A 113 15.36 15.79 17.82
N LYS A 114 15.69 17.05 17.48
CA LYS A 114 14.87 17.85 16.54
C LYS A 114 14.80 17.22 15.15
N THR A 115 15.93 16.71 14.67
CA THR A 115 16.03 16.04 13.36
C THR A 115 15.22 14.75 13.35
N HIS A 116 15.33 13.92 14.38
CA HIS A 116 14.53 12.70 14.55
C HIS A 116 13.04 13.00 14.55
N LYS A 117 12.59 14.01 15.31
CA LYS A 117 11.17 14.40 15.38
C LYS A 117 10.64 14.92 14.04
N THR A 118 11.44 15.70 13.30
CA THR A 118 11.06 16.23 11.98
C THR A 118 11.01 15.11 10.95
N MET A 119 12.01 14.26 10.89
CA MET A 119 12.05 13.12 9.98
C MET A 119 10.90 12.13 10.28
N GLY A 120 10.55 11.92 11.55
CA GLY A 120 9.40 11.12 11.95
C GLY A 120 8.09 11.62 11.36
N LYS A 121 7.88 12.94 11.30
CA LYS A 121 6.71 13.53 10.63
C LYS A 121 6.69 13.23 9.15
N VAL A 122 7.84 13.28 8.47
CA VAL A 122 7.97 12.95 7.04
C VAL A 122 7.65 11.47 6.80
N VAL A 123 8.21 10.58 7.63
CA VAL A 123 7.91 9.13 7.58
C VAL A 123 6.42 8.89 7.76
N ASN A 124 5.80 9.49 8.78
CA ASN A 124 4.37 9.35 9.05
C ASN A 124 3.52 9.84 7.89
N ALA A 125 3.82 11.01 7.32
CA ALA A 125 3.09 11.56 6.19
C ALA A 125 3.14 10.60 4.98
N GLY A 126 4.32 10.14 4.58
CA GLY A 126 4.49 9.18 3.48
C GLY A 126 3.79 7.85 3.76
N TYR A 127 3.97 7.32 4.98
CA TYR A 127 3.40 6.05 5.38
C TYR A 127 1.87 6.03 5.37
N PHE A 128 1.23 6.97 6.08
CA PHE A 128 -0.23 6.99 6.20
C PHE A 128 -0.91 7.41 4.90
N THR A 129 -0.28 8.28 4.09
CA THR A 129 -0.77 8.57 2.73
C THR A 129 -0.72 7.31 1.86
N GLY A 130 0.40 6.58 1.87
CA GLY A 130 0.52 5.31 1.16
C GLY A 130 -0.52 4.29 1.61
N ALA A 131 -0.72 4.13 2.92
CA ALA A 131 -1.75 3.24 3.47
C ALA A 131 -3.16 3.63 3.02
N ALA A 132 -3.49 4.92 3.07
CA ALA A 132 -4.79 5.43 2.63
C ALA A 132 -5.04 5.14 1.14
N LEU A 133 -4.06 5.37 0.27
CA LEU A 133 -4.18 5.06 -1.16
C LEU A 133 -4.49 3.59 -1.42
N SER A 134 -3.90 2.67 -0.65
CA SER A 134 -4.19 1.24 -0.78
C SER A 134 -5.57 0.87 -0.23
N LEU A 135 -5.90 1.33 0.98
CA LEU A 135 -7.12 0.96 1.68
C LEU A 135 -8.38 1.53 1.03
N PHE A 136 -8.31 2.76 0.49
CA PHE A 136 -9.44 3.44 -0.14
C PHE A 136 -9.47 3.31 -1.66
N SER A 137 -8.54 2.55 -2.24
CA SER A 137 -8.57 2.27 -3.69
C SER A 137 -9.87 1.57 -4.09
N PRO A 138 -10.45 1.86 -5.27
CA PRO A 138 -11.57 1.10 -5.80
C PRO A 138 -11.28 -0.41 -5.81
N PRO A 139 -12.27 -1.29 -5.69
CA PRO A 139 -12.07 -2.73 -5.73
C PRO A 139 -11.58 -3.20 -7.10
N PRO A 140 -10.87 -4.33 -7.21
CA PRO A 140 -10.54 -4.95 -8.49
C PRO A 140 -11.81 -5.41 -9.22
N LEU A 141 -11.70 -5.76 -10.48
CA LEU A 141 -12.83 -6.32 -11.22
C LEU A 141 -13.17 -7.72 -10.71
N THR A 142 -12.15 -8.55 -10.53
CA THR A 142 -12.28 -9.92 -10.04
C THR A 142 -11.31 -10.20 -8.90
N ASN A 143 -11.64 -11.17 -8.06
CA ASN A 143 -10.71 -11.69 -7.07
C ASN A 143 -9.81 -12.75 -7.69
N LYS A 144 -8.49 -12.52 -7.75
CA LYS A 144 -7.55 -13.60 -8.11
C LYS A 144 -7.67 -14.74 -7.08
N LYS A 145 -8.18 -15.88 -7.53
CA LYS A 145 -8.18 -17.13 -6.73
C LYS A 145 -6.75 -17.69 -6.74
N THR A 146 -5.96 -17.36 -5.72
CA THR A 146 -4.61 -17.93 -5.56
C THR A 146 -4.70 -19.14 -4.63
N LYS A 147 -4.24 -20.31 -5.11
CA LYS A 147 -4.05 -21.49 -4.25
C LYS A 147 -2.83 -21.21 -3.34
N GLY A 148 -2.96 -21.56 -2.06
CA GLY A 148 -1.85 -21.44 -1.10
C GLY A 148 -1.54 -20.02 -0.62
N PHE A 149 -0.32 -19.84 -0.11
CA PHE A 149 0.19 -18.56 0.42
C PHE A 149 0.83 -17.76 -0.72
N SER A 150 0.18 -16.71 -1.16
CA SER A 150 0.64 -15.87 -2.26
C SER A 150 1.31 -14.59 -1.76
N SER A 151 2.11 -13.92 -2.61
CA SER A 151 2.72 -12.61 -2.31
C SER A 151 1.71 -11.57 -1.84
N ILE A 152 0.48 -11.59 -2.40
CA ILE A 152 -0.60 -10.68 -1.97
C ILE A 152 -1.05 -11.01 -0.54
N LYS A 153 -1.19 -12.30 -0.18
CA LYS A 153 -1.55 -12.71 1.20
C LYS A 153 -0.43 -12.38 2.17
N ALA A 154 0.82 -12.65 1.80
CA ALA A 154 2.00 -12.30 2.58
C ALA A 154 2.08 -10.79 2.82
N HIS A 155 1.93 -9.98 1.77
CA HIS A 155 1.92 -8.53 1.89
C HIS A 155 0.81 -8.04 2.82
N LYS A 156 -0.41 -8.53 2.68
CA LYS A 156 -1.54 -8.15 3.56
C LYS A 156 -1.28 -8.49 5.02
N PHE A 157 -0.71 -9.65 5.29
CA PHE A 157 -0.34 -10.08 6.63
C PHE A 157 0.73 -9.16 7.24
N LEU A 158 1.82 -8.92 6.50
CA LEU A 158 2.88 -8.00 6.91
C LEU A 158 2.36 -6.57 7.06
N ALA A 159 1.43 -6.14 6.19
CA ALA A 159 0.78 -4.84 6.27
C ALA A 159 0.02 -4.66 7.59
N SER A 160 -0.66 -5.68 8.07
CA SER A 160 -1.34 -5.63 9.37
C SER A 160 -0.33 -5.45 10.52
N ILE A 161 0.82 -6.16 10.45
CA ILE A 161 1.87 -6.05 11.47
C ILE A 161 2.49 -4.66 11.45
N HIS A 162 2.99 -4.19 10.30
CA HIS A 162 3.66 -2.90 10.26
C HIS A 162 2.70 -1.73 10.52
N PHE A 163 1.41 -1.85 10.17
CA PHE A 163 0.43 -0.81 10.47
C PHE A 163 0.22 -0.70 11.99
N SER A 164 -0.03 -1.81 12.67
CA SER A 164 -0.18 -1.82 14.14
C SER A 164 1.08 -1.33 14.84
N ALA A 165 2.25 -1.77 14.37
CA ALA A 165 3.53 -1.34 14.94
C ALA A 165 3.81 0.15 14.69
N MET A 166 3.43 0.71 13.53
CA MET A 166 3.57 2.14 13.23
C MET A 166 2.66 2.99 14.12
N VAL A 167 1.42 2.58 14.32
CA VAL A 167 0.50 3.25 15.26
C VAL A 167 1.10 3.22 16.67
N LEU A 168 1.55 2.04 17.13
CA LEU A 168 2.17 1.90 18.45
C LEU A 168 3.42 2.77 18.59
N THR A 169 4.28 2.82 17.56
CA THR A 169 5.49 3.67 17.54
C THR A 169 5.16 5.13 17.85
N ASN A 170 4.06 5.64 17.28
CA ASN A 170 3.63 7.01 17.51
C ASN A 170 2.98 7.21 18.89
N VAL A 171 2.16 6.25 19.33
CA VAL A 171 1.46 6.34 20.62
C VAL A 171 2.44 6.38 21.81
N VAL A 172 3.50 5.58 21.74
CA VAL A 172 4.46 5.47 22.86
C VAL A 172 5.70 6.36 22.69
N ALA A 173 5.70 7.28 21.72
CA ALA A 173 6.88 8.03 21.33
C ALA A 173 7.46 8.89 22.45
N ASP A 174 6.61 9.55 23.23
CA ASP A 174 6.99 10.47 24.28
C ASP A 174 7.05 9.79 25.68
N ASP A 175 6.36 8.65 25.83
CA ASP A 175 6.18 8.02 27.15
C ASP A 175 7.16 6.89 27.43
N ASN A 176 7.53 6.08 26.42
CA ASN A 176 8.32 4.87 26.62
C ASN A 176 9.34 4.64 25.50
N LYS A 177 10.57 5.09 25.72
CA LYS A 177 11.67 4.96 24.75
C LYS A 177 11.95 3.51 24.32
N LYS A 178 11.83 2.53 25.24
CA LYS A 178 12.07 1.11 24.94
C LYS A 178 10.95 0.55 24.05
N ALA A 179 9.70 0.84 24.41
CA ALA A 179 8.54 0.42 23.62
C ALA A 179 8.52 1.10 22.24
N HIS A 180 8.82 2.40 22.17
CA HIS A 180 8.97 3.14 20.90
C HIS A 180 10.01 2.48 20.00
N LYS A 181 11.20 2.19 20.52
CA LYS A 181 12.26 1.51 19.77
C LYS A 181 11.83 0.14 19.26
N ALA A 182 11.23 -0.69 20.11
CA ALA A 182 10.77 -2.02 19.73
C ALA A 182 9.67 -1.96 18.63
N ALA A 183 8.69 -1.08 18.79
CA ALA A 183 7.62 -0.87 17.82
C ALA A 183 8.19 -0.34 16.49
N ALA A 184 9.12 0.62 16.52
CA ALA A 184 9.75 1.18 15.33
C ALA A 184 10.54 0.13 14.54
N TYR A 185 11.31 -0.73 15.20
CA TYR A 185 12.02 -1.83 14.53
C TYR A 185 11.05 -2.88 13.95
N THR A 186 9.98 -3.20 14.67
CA THR A 186 8.92 -4.11 14.16
C THR A 186 8.25 -3.52 12.94
N ALA A 187 7.88 -2.24 12.97
CA ALA A 187 7.31 -1.53 11.83
C ALA A 187 8.27 -1.56 10.64
N PHE A 188 9.53 -1.21 10.84
CA PHE A 188 10.54 -1.18 9.78
C PHE A 188 10.77 -2.57 9.17
N ALA A 189 11.01 -3.60 9.98
CA ALA A 189 11.32 -4.93 9.51
C ALA A 189 10.15 -5.54 8.72
N SER A 190 8.92 -5.44 9.25
CA SER A 190 7.74 -5.95 8.56
C SER A 190 7.39 -5.15 7.31
N TYR A 191 7.62 -3.83 7.31
CA TYR A 191 7.44 -2.98 6.14
C TYR A 191 8.45 -3.30 5.03
N ALA A 192 9.74 -3.38 5.36
CA ALA A 192 10.78 -3.75 4.41
C ALA A 192 10.52 -5.13 3.78
N THR A 193 10.13 -6.10 4.62
CA THR A 193 9.76 -7.44 4.14
C THR A 193 8.53 -7.38 3.23
N ALA A 194 7.50 -6.57 3.55
CA ALA A 194 6.31 -6.41 2.72
C ALA A 194 6.64 -5.82 1.34
N VAL A 195 7.60 -4.89 1.27
CA VAL A 195 8.10 -4.33 0.00
C VAL A 195 8.82 -5.40 -0.83
N ILE A 196 9.65 -6.22 -0.21
CA ILE A 196 10.41 -7.30 -0.89
C ILE A 196 9.45 -8.37 -1.42
N VAL A 197 8.56 -8.88 -0.58
CA VAL A 197 7.63 -9.98 -0.93
C VAL A 197 6.71 -9.62 -2.08
N PHE A 198 6.38 -8.35 -2.25
CA PHE A 198 5.50 -7.94 -3.35
C PHE A 198 6.22 -7.79 -4.69
N LYS A 199 7.54 -7.77 -4.69
CA LYS A 199 8.37 -7.58 -5.88
C LYS A 199 8.77 -8.90 -6.55
N PHE A 200 8.76 -9.97 -5.81
CA PHE A 200 9.10 -11.33 -6.23
C PHE A 200 7.92 -12.26 -5.98
#